data_faa70f2a82561162970af1d857a326cf
#
_entry.id   faa70f2a82561162970af1d857a326cf
#
_cell.length_a   1.000
_cell.length_b   1.000
_cell.length_c   1.000
_cell.angle_alpha   90.00
_cell.angle_beta   90.00
_cell.angle_gamma   90.00
#
_symmetry.space_group_name_H-M   'P 1'
#
loop_
_entity.id
_entity.type
_entity.pdbx_description
1 polymer ?
#
loop_
_entity_poly.entity_id
_entity_poly.type
_entity_poly.pdbx_seq_one_letter_code
_entity_poly.pdbx_strand_id
1 'polypeptide(L)'
;MDSTKKLTILHANDFHGQISFKIEKDYTLVGGISLLSGYIKKVRREEESVFCAICGDILQDNIQNACSKGINTVKLLNLIMSDALSLGNHEMEYGLAHLLIFKECIRTPILCANLFVQPLDKPLFEPSRVFELNGVKILAVGVIPEHFMSGIMADEFCNTMLTYKDTYEAIRTEIRKHRGEDIDLTVVMSHYGIDGDRLLAQNIPEDIKIDVILGGHSHIKMEKDETVNGTLIVQSNYGMTHIGRLDLEIDNEKGGIVGHKWELVKLDDSTCEFDSEADGYVDHVLYDRNALKDDCCICEFVQKYEHKSRLAETDLGDLVADAFLDIYKPDFVILQSGSLRLKSCGPGVTLETLKKLYPYDDNFVNVTLTGREIREAFEYLLSLKPDGSVMNGTFQYSRGFKLIADLERYKERGCRMEYIGLNGEAIDDSRNYTVGMTKNCFNKFKRYFGVALSEDRASLMSISTFSDLARWMITKNEKIAVSDKGRFEMLHTEYLEN
;
A
#
# COMPACT_ATOMS: atom_id res chain seq x y z
N MET A 1 17.96 10.62 -44.30
CA MET A 1 17.16 9.75 -43.43
C MET A 1 17.38 10.31 -42.04
N ASP A 2 16.31 10.49 -41.25
CA ASP A 2 16.48 10.96 -39.88
C ASP A 2 17.39 9.98 -39.14
N SER A 3 18.39 10.51 -38.44
CA SER A 3 19.38 9.71 -37.72
C SER A 3 18.82 9.08 -36.46
N THR A 4 17.59 9.42 -36.09
CA THR A 4 16.93 8.99 -34.84
C THR A 4 15.51 8.50 -35.07
N LYS A 5 15.09 7.51 -34.25
CA LYS A 5 13.68 7.11 -34.03
C LYS A 5 13.14 7.85 -32.83
N LYS A 6 11.82 8.10 -32.82
CA LYS A 6 11.14 8.70 -31.66
C LYS A 6 10.26 7.67 -30.96
N LEU A 7 10.21 7.73 -29.65
CA LEU A 7 9.33 6.93 -28.80
C LEU A 7 8.83 7.77 -27.63
N THR A 8 7.54 7.73 -27.38
CA THR A 8 6.94 8.24 -26.15
C THR A 8 6.60 7.07 -25.21
N ILE A 9 7.16 7.05 -24.02
CA ILE A 9 6.76 6.14 -22.95
C ILE A 9 5.80 6.88 -22.02
N LEU A 10 4.59 6.30 -21.86
CA LEU A 10 3.65 6.71 -20.83
C LEU A 10 3.78 5.75 -19.65
N HIS A 11 3.96 6.31 -18.45
CA HIS A 11 4.21 5.55 -17.25
C HIS A 11 3.25 5.93 -16.12
N ALA A 12 2.57 4.93 -15.56
CA ALA A 12 1.74 5.09 -14.37
C ALA A 12 2.03 3.96 -13.36
N ASN A 13 1.82 4.20 -12.08
CA ASN A 13 2.07 3.26 -10.99
C ASN A 13 1.15 3.56 -9.81
N ASP A 14 1.03 2.61 -8.87
CA ASP A 14 0.40 2.78 -7.55
C ASP A 14 -1.03 3.37 -7.65
N PHE A 15 -1.91 2.69 -8.36
CA PHE A 15 -3.30 3.14 -8.53
C PHE A 15 -4.11 3.04 -7.25
N HIS A 16 -3.81 2.02 -6.43
CA HIS A 16 -4.50 1.76 -5.17
C HIS A 16 -6.02 1.83 -5.28
N GLY A 17 -6.55 1.30 -6.38
CA GLY A 17 -7.99 1.27 -6.64
C GLY A 17 -8.68 2.63 -6.77
N GLN A 18 -7.95 3.72 -6.94
CA GLN A 18 -8.50 5.07 -7.13
C GLN A 18 -9.14 5.20 -8.52
N ILE A 19 -10.33 4.61 -8.69
CA ILE A 19 -11.00 4.59 -10.00
C ILE A 19 -11.69 5.91 -10.36
N SER A 20 -12.06 6.73 -9.36
CA SER A 20 -12.74 8.01 -9.55
C SER A 20 -11.79 9.18 -9.34
N PHE A 21 -12.13 10.32 -9.94
CA PHE A 21 -11.44 11.58 -9.68
C PHE A 21 -11.71 12.11 -8.27
N LYS A 22 -10.82 12.98 -7.79
CA LYS A 22 -11.00 13.79 -6.58
C LYS A 22 -11.33 15.22 -6.98
N ILE A 23 -12.13 15.92 -6.18
CA ILE A 23 -12.45 17.35 -6.39
C ILE A 23 -11.53 18.14 -5.48
N GLU A 24 -10.68 18.99 -6.05
CA GLU A 24 -9.83 19.93 -5.31
C GLU A 24 -10.64 21.15 -4.83
N LYS A 25 -10.03 22.01 -3.99
CA LYS A 25 -10.71 23.17 -3.37
C LYS A 25 -11.21 24.20 -4.37
N ASP A 26 -10.59 24.28 -5.54
CA ASP A 26 -10.95 25.16 -6.66
C ASP A 26 -11.92 24.51 -7.65
N TYR A 27 -12.49 23.36 -7.27
CA TYR A 27 -13.39 22.53 -8.07
C TYR A 27 -12.73 21.82 -9.26
N THR A 28 -11.41 21.85 -9.40
CA THR A 28 -10.68 21.04 -10.40
C THR A 28 -10.87 19.57 -10.12
N LEU A 29 -11.20 18.79 -11.15
CA LEU A 29 -11.30 17.33 -11.08
C LEU A 29 -9.93 16.73 -11.34
N VAL A 30 -9.41 15.92 -10.41
CA VAL A 30 -8.03 15.39 -10.48
C VAL A 30 -8.02 13.88 -10.33
N GLY A 31 -7.27 13.22 -11.21
CA GLY A 31 -7.05 11.78 -11.17
C GLY A 31 -8.21 10.95 -11.68
N GLY A 32 -8.16 9.67 -11.40
CA GLY A 32 -9.14 8.70 -11.82
C GLY A 32 -8.93 8.16 -13.23
N ILE A 33 -9.57 7.03 -13.49
CA ILE A 33 -9.31 6.23 -14.68
C ILE A 33 -9.81 6.90 -15.97
N SER A 34 -10.84 7.73 -15.88
CA SER A 34 -11.43 8.43 -17.02
C SER A 34 -10.47 9.48 -17.60
N LEU A 35 -9.82 10.29 -16.75
CA LEU A 35 -8.81 11.27 -17.16
C LEU A 35 -7.52 10.58 -17.63
N LEU A 36 -7.10 9.50 -16.94
CA LEU A 36 -5.94 8.71 -17.33
C LEU A 36 -6.13 8.11 -18.73
N SER A 37 -7.25 7.43 -18.97
CA SER A 37 -7.57 6.83 -20.26
C SER A 37 -7.69 7.88 -21.37
N GLY A 38 -8.35 9.01 -21.08
CA GLY A 38 -8.48 10.13 -22.00
C GLY A 38 -7.12 10.69 -22.43
N TYR A 39 -6.19 10.88 -21.48
CA TYR A 39 -4.84 11.34 -21.78
C TYR A 39 -4.05 10.34 -22.62
N ILE A 40 -4.09 9.05 -22.27
CA ILE A 40 -3.42 8.01 -23.06
C ILE A 40 -3.96 7.98 -24.50
N LYS A 41 -5.28 8.01 -24.66
CA LYS A 41 -5.92 8.06 -25.98
C LYS A 41 -5.52 9.32 -26.77
N LYS A 42 -5.39 10.47 -26.11
CA LYS A 42 -4.92 11.71 -26.73
C LYS A 42 -3.49 11.54 -27.25
N VAL A 43 -2.54 11.12 -26.40
CA VAL A 43 -1.13 10.96 -26.79
C VAL A 43 -0.98 9.95 -27.92
N ARG A 44 -1.75 8.85 -27.91
CA ARG A 44 -1.75 7.86 -29.02
C ARG A 44 -2.31 8.41 -30.35
N ARG A 45 -3.08 9.49 -30.33
CA ARG A 45 -3.50 10.18 -31.56
C ARG A 45 -2.45 11.17 -32.08
N GLU A 46 -1.64 11.72 -31.17
CA GLU A 46 -0.66 12.76 -31.44
C GLU A 46 0.72 12.21 -31.79
N GLU A 47 1.10 11.05 -31.22
CA GLU A 47 2.41 10.44 -31.37
C GLU A 47 2.32 9.09 -32.13
N GLU A 48 3.28 8.84 -33.02
CA GLU A 48 3.29 7.61 -33.86
C GLU A 48 3.73 6.36 -33.10
N SER A 49 4.62 6.53 -32.10
CA SER A 49 5.20 5.42 -31.33
C SER A 49 4.97 5.67 -29.84
N VAL A 50 4.02 4.97 -29.24
CA VAL A 50 3.65 5.12 -27.82
C VAL A 50 3.67 3.79 -27.11
N PHE A 51 4.51 3.65 -26.09
CA PHE A 51 4.51 2.53 -25.16
C PHE A 51 3.92 2.96 -23.83
N CYS A 52 2.83 2.33 -23.39
CA CYS A 52 2.17 2.64 -22.15
C CYS A 52 2.33 1.50 -21.14
N ALA A 53 3.03 1.77 -20.02
CA ALA A 53 3.35 0.82 -18.97
C ALA A 53 2.70 1.22 -17.64
N ILE A 54 2.19 0.22 -16.89
CA ILE A 54 1.65 0.39 -15.54
C ILE A 54 2.45 -0.50 -14.59
N CYS A 55 3.06 0.11 -13.55
CA CYS A 55 4.02 -0.55 -12.68
C CYS A 55 3.49 -0.80 -11.27
N GLY A 56 2.61 -1.80 -11.15
CA GLY A 56 2.15 -2.42 -9.89
C GLY A 56 1.26 -1.57 -9.00
N ASP A 57 0.81 -2.19 -7.92
CA ASP A 57 -0.09 -1.66 -6.90
C ASP A 57 -1.38 -1.07 -7.48
N ILE A 58 -2.05 -1.88 -8.28
CA ILE A 58 -3.29 -1.53 -8.96
C ILE A 58 -4.48 -1.70 -8.02
N LEU A 59 -4.40 -2.73 -7.12
CA LEU A 59 -5.53 -3.32 -6.37
C LEU A 59 -5.52 -2.80 -4.97
N GLN A 60 -5.47 -1.78 -4.38
CA GLN A 60 -5.59 -1.46 -2.94
C GLN A 60 -6.43 -0.20 -2.67
N ASP A 61 -6.76 0.01 -1.40
CA ASP A 61 -7.25 1.22 -0.72
C ASP A 61 -8.65 1.72 -1.06
N ASN A 62 -9.38 1.09 -1.95
CA ASN A 62 -10.77 1.47 -2.19
C ASN A 62 -11.71 0.39 -1.66
N ILE A 63 -12.74 0.80 -0.92
CA ILE A 63 -13.72 -0.11 -0.34
C ILE A 63 -14.50 -0.87 -1.41
N GLN A 64 -14.73 -0.25 -2.58
CA GLN A 64 -15.33 -0.93 -3.72
C GLN A 64 -14.42 -2.03 -4.25
N ASN A 65 -13.10 -1.82 -4.22
CA ASN A 65 -12.11 -2.86 -4.55
C ASN A 65 -12.09 -3.97 -3.51
N ALA A 66 -12.09 -3.64 -2.23
CA ALA A 66 -12.13 -4.64 -1.18
C ALA A 66 -13.33 -5.59 -1.35
N CYS A 67 -14.51 -5.07 -1.63
CA CYS A 67 -15.72 -5.87 -1.80
C CYS A 67 -15.77 -6.66 -3.10
N SER A 68 -15.25 -6.10 -4.21
CA SER A 68 -15.12 -6.80 -5.49
C SER A 68 -13.82 -7.60 -5.61
N LYS A 69 -12.95 -7.51 -4.58
CA LYS A 69 -11.58 -8.04 -4.60
C LYS A 69 -10.82 -7.59 -5.84
N GLY A 70 -10.98 -6.33 -6.25
CA GLY A 70 -10.29 -5.73 -7.39
C GLY A 70 -10.88 -6.03 -8.78
N ILE A 71 -11.91 -6.87 -8.90
CA ILE A 71 -12.48 -7.24 -10.21
C ILE A 71 -13.00 -6.03 -10.99
N ASN A 72 -13.56 -5.03 -10.31
CA ASN A 72 -14.01 -3.80 -10.98
C ASN A 72 -12.84 -2.99 -11.54
N THR A 73 -11.74 -2.89 -10.81
CA THR A 73 -10.52 -2.24 -11.30
C THR A 73 -9.95 -2.96 -12.51
N VAL A 74 -9.92 -4.30 -12.51
CA VAL A 74 -9.48 -5.12 -13.66
C VAL A 74 -10.30 -4.81 -14.92
N LYS A 75 -11.62 -4.71 -14.79
CA LYS A 75 -12.47 -4.37 -15.92
C LYS A 75 -12.17 -2.97 -16.48
N LEU A 76 -11.94 -2.01 -15.60
CA LEU A 76 -11.58 -0.65 -15.99
C LEU A 76 -10.18 -0.58 -16.62
N LEU A 77 -9.20 -1.33 -16.11
CA LEU A 77 -7.86 -1.43 -16.73
C LEU A 77 -7.93 -1.91 -18.18
N ASN A 78 -8.85 -2.83 -18.48
CA ASN A 78 -9.04 -3.29 -19.84
C ASN A 78 -9.54 -2.20 -20.82
N LEU A 79 -9.97 -1.03 -20.32
CA LEU A 79 -10.34 0.15 -21.11
C LEU A 79 -9.17 1.10 -21.35
N ILE A 80 -8.13 1.09 -20.50
CA ILE A 80 -6.99 2.02 -20.59
C ILE A 80 -6.11 1.76 -21.81
N MET A 81 -6.12 0.55 -22.36
CA MET A 81 -5.25 0.15 -23.48
C MET A 81 -3.75 0.29 -23.16
N SER A 82 -3.31 -0.07 -21.96
CA SER A 82 -1.89 -0.19 -21.65
C SER A 82 -1.25 -1.35 -22.40
N ASP A 83 0.05 -1.23 -22.74
CA ASP A 83 0.79 -2.26 -23.47
C ASP A 83 1.35 -3.33 -22.54
N ALA A 84 1.77 -2.95 -21.34
CA ALA A 84 2.28 -3.87 -20.32
C ALA A 84 1.92 -3.46 -18.90
N LEU A 85 1.81 -4.46 -18.01
CA LEU A 85 1.66 -4.31 -16.57
C LEU A 85 2.81 -5.03 -15.86
N SER A 86 3.31 -4.51 -14.74
CA SER A 86 4.06 -5.29 -13.77
C SER A 86 3.27 -5.42 -12.46
N LEU A 87 3.68 -6.35 -11.59
CA LEU A 87 3.05 -6.53 -10.30
C LEU A 87 3.63 -5.57 -9.26
N GLY A 88 2.82 -5.18 -8.29
CA GLY A 88 3.22 -4.63 -7.03
C GLY A 88 2.93 -5.59 -5.88
N ASN A 89 3.12 -5.12 -4.66
CA ASN A 89 2.88 -5.95 -3.48
C ASN A 89 1.38 -6.15 -3.19
N HIS A 90 0.53 -5.23 -3.62
CA HIS A 90 -0.91 -5.29 -3.34
C HIS A 90 -1.70 -6.22 -4.26
N GLU A 91 -1.15 -6.67 -5.39
CA GLU A 91 -1.81 -7.64 -6.26
C GLU A 91 -2.03 -9.00 -5.59
N MET A 92 -1.25 -9.34 -4.56
CA MET A 92 -1.37 -10.64 -3.87
C MET A 92 -2.20 -10.61 -2.58
N GLU A 93 -2.72 -9.47 -2.17
CA GLU A 93 -3.45 -9.31 -0.91
C GLU A 93 -4.68 -10.21 -0.77
N TYR A 94 -5.29 -10.57 -1.88
CA TYR A 94 -6.44 -11.47 -1.90
C TYR A 94 -6.06 -12.95 -2.11
N GLY A 95 -4.77 -13.27 -2.03
CA GLY A 95 -4.22 -14.63 -2.15
C GLY A 95 -4.01 -15.12 -3.58
N LEU A 96 -3.32 -16.26 -3.71
CA LEU A 96 -2.91 -16.82 -5.01
C LEU A 96 -4.09 -17.12 -5.94
N ALA A 97 -5.19 -17.67 -5.43
CA ALA A 97 -6.35 -17.98 -6.25
C ALA A 97 -6.90 -16.72 -6.93
N HIS A 98 -6.90 -15.60 -6.22
CA HIS A 98 -7.38 -14.33 -6.74
C HIS A 98 -6.39 -13.71 -7.75
N LEU A 99 -5.09 -13.80 -7.47
CA LEU A 99 -4.04 -13.39 -8.42
C LEU A 99 -4.16 -14.15 -9.76
N LEU A 100 -4.49 -15.43 -9.73
CA LEU A 100 -4.75 -16.21 -10.96
C LEU A 100 -6.00 -15.74 -11.68
N ILE A 101 -7.08 -15.39 -10.94
CA ILE A 101 -8.28 -14.80 -11.55
C ILE A 101 -7.95 -13.44 -12.19
N PHE A 102 -7.17 -12.61 -11.50
CA PHE A 102 -6.68 -11.33 -12.02
C PHE A 102 -5.92 -11.53 -13.33
N LYS A 103 -4.96 -12.46 -13.36
CA LYS A 103 -4.21 -12.83 -14.55
C LYS A 103 -5.09 -13.22 -15.74
N GLU A 104 -6.14 -14.03 -15.50
CA GLU A 104 -7.03 -14.50 -16.56
C GLU A 104 -8.04 -13.42 -17.03
N CYS A 105 -8.36 -12.44 -16.20
CA CYS A 105 -9.34 -11.40 -16.51
C CYS A 105 -8.73 -10.16 -17.18
N ILE A 106 -7.42 -9.92 -16.99
CA ILE A 106 -6.74 -8.77 -17.58
C ILE A 106 -6.29 -9.09 -19.03
N ARG A 107 -6.49 -8.15 -19.94
CA ARG A 107 -6.11 -8.32 -21.36
C ARG A 107 -4.66 -7.91 -21.61
N THR A 108 -4.18 -6.92 -20.86
CA THR A 108 -2.80 -6.44 -20.94
C THR A 108 -1.86 -7.49 -20.38
N PRO A 109 -0.72 -7.81 -21.06
CA PRO A 109 0.25 -8.76 -20.54
C PRO A 109 0.84 -8.28 -19.23
N ILE A 110 0.85 -9.19 -18.24
CA ILE A 110 1.51 -8.97 -16.96
C ILE A 110 2.91 -9.54 -17.04
N LEU A 111 3.92 -8.71 -16.80
CA LEU A 111 5.32 -9.11 -16.84
C LEU A 111 5.87 -9.27 -15.42
N CYS A 112 6.52 -10.44 -15.15
CA CYS A 112 7.23 -10.68 -13.89
C CYS A 112 8.28 -11.78 -14.07
N ALA A 113 9.55 -11.41 -14.11
CA ALA A 113 10.67 -12.29 -14.42
C ALA A 113 11.16 -13.11 -13.22
N ASN A 114 10.84 -12.72 -11.98
CA ASN A 114 11.42 -13.31 -10.78
C ASN A 114 10.43 -14.04 -9.86
N LEU A 115 9.15 -14.18 -10.25
CA LEU A 115 8.13 -14.93 -9.50
C LEU A 115 7.84 -16.27 -10.18
N PHE A 116 8.05 -17.38 -9.45
CA PHE A 116 7.98 -18.75 -9.98
C PHE A 116 7.02 -19.62 -9.21
N VAL A 117 6.42 -20.59 -9.91
CA VAL A 117 5.69 -21.72 -9.31
C VAL A 117 6.70 -22.77 -8.90
N GLN A 118 6.94 -22.92 -7.59
CA GLN A 118 8.00 -23.74 -7.02
C GLN A 118 7.97 -25.19 -7.49
N PRO A 119 6.85 -25.93 -7.48
CA PRO A 119 6.83 -27.32 -7.91
C PRO A 119 7.16 -27.56 -9.38
N LEU A 120 7.00 -26.53 -10.22
CA LEU A 120 7.18 -26.62 -11.67
C LEU A 120 8.46 -25.95 -12.15
N ASP A 121 9.12 -25.16 -11.31
CA ASP A 121 10.22 -24.23 -11.67
C ASP A 121 9.90 -23.41 -12.94
N LYS A 122 8.67 -22.92 -13.02
CA LYS A 122 8.18 -22.11 -14.14
C LYS A 122 7.77 -20.73 -13.68
N PRO A 123 8.02 -19.67 -14.44
CA PRO A 123 7.51 -18.34 -14.12
C PRO A 123 5.98 -18.36 -14.05
N LEU A 124 5.42 -17.69 -13.06
CA LEU A 124 3.97 -17.56 -12.90
C LEU A 124 3.35 -16.64 -13.96
N PHE A 125 4.09 -15.62 -14.36
CA PHE A 125 3.74 -14.67 -15.41
C PHE A 125 4.73 -14.71 -16.56
N GLU A 126 4.48 -13.97 -17.63
CA GLU A 126 5.43 -13.77 -18.70
C GLU A 126 6.63 -12.96 -18.16
N PRO A 127 7.88 -13.46 -18.27
CA PRO A 127 9.03 -12.75 -17.67
C PRO A 127 9.36 -11.43 -18.36
N SER A 128 9.29 -11.42 -19.68
CA SER A 128 9.62 -10.28 -20.55
C SER A 128 8.90 -10.39 -21.88
N ARG A 129 8.74 -9.25 -22.56
CA ARG A 129 8.16 -9.21 -23.91
C ARG A 129 8.85 -8.15 -24.76
N VAL A 130 9.05 -8.47 -26.04
CA VAL A 130 9.46 -7.49 -27.04
C VAL A 130 8.23 -6.84 -27.66
N PHE A 131 8.20 -5.50 -27.62
CA PHE A 131 7.20 -4.68 -28.28
C PHE A 131 7.83 -4.00 -29.49
N GLU A 132 7.14 -4.03 -30.61
CA GLU A 132 7.57 -3.33 -31.82
C GLU A 132 6.55 -2.23 -32.16
N LEU A 133 6.97 -0.99 -32.05
CA LEU A 133 6.14 0.21 -32.19
C LEU A 133 6.75 1.10 -33.27
N ASN A 134 6.16 1.07 -34.47
CA ASN A 134 6.61 1.87 -35.63
C ASN A 134 8.12 1.78 -35.88
N GLY A 135 8.68 0.55 -35.84
CA GLY A 135 10.09 0.27 -36.06
C GLY A 135 11.01 0.51 -34.87
N VAL A 136 10.48 0.81 -33.69
CA VAL A 136 11.21 0.80 -32.41
C VAL A 136 10.93 -0.51 -31.69
N LYS A 137 11.98 -1.26 -31.32
CA LYS A 137 11.88 -2.51 -30.56
C LYS A 137 12.29 -2.29 -29.10
N ILE A 138 11.36 -2.57 -28.20
CA ILE A 138 11.53 -2.43 -26.75
C ILE A 138 11.46 -3.80 -26.10
N LEU A 139 12.51 -4.20 -25.39
CA LEU A 139 12.43 -5.33 -24.46
C LEU A 139 11.96 -4.83 -23.11
N ALA A 140 10.73 -5.16 -22.72
CA ALA A 140 10.20 -4.87 -21.38
C ALA A 140 10.36 -6.09 -20.47
N VAL A 141 10.89 -5.89 -19.25
CA VAL A 141 11.10 -6.92 -18.23
C VAL A 141 10.44 -6.47 -16.95
N GLY A 142 9.48 -7.24 -16.42
CA GLY A 142 8.83 -6.92 -15.15
C GLY A 142 9.57 -7.57 -13.97
N VAL A 143 9.68 -6.87 -12.84
CA VAL A 143 10.26 -7.41 -11.60
C VAL A 143 9.56 -6.89 -10.36
N ILE A 144 9.56 -7.72 -9.31
CA ILE A 144 8.98 -7.40 -8.01
C ILE A 144 9.99 -7.74 -6.90
N PRO A 145 10.08 -6.93 -5.82
CA PRO A 145 10.99 -7.20 -4.71
C PRO A 145 10.54 -8.40 -3.87
N GLU A 146 11.48 -9.29 -3.59
CA GLU A 146 11.24 -10.50 -2.81
C GLU A 146 10.70 -10.19 -1.40
N HIS A 147 11.28 -9.21 -0.72
CA HIS A 147 10.99 -8.93 0.69
C HIS A 147 9.59 -8.35 0.93
N PHE A 148 8.94 -7.73 -0.04
CA PHE A 148 7.57 -7.23 0.10
C PHE A 148 6.53 -8.35 0.11
N MET A 149 6.84 -9.45 -0.55
CA MET A 149 5.91 -10.56 -0.67
C MET A 149 5.82 -11.40 0.62
N SER A 150 6.89 -11.45 1.41
CA SER A 150 6.91 -12.21 2.68
C SER A 150 5.92 -11.68 3.73
N GLY A 151 5.58 -10.37 3.67
CA GLY A 151 4.62 -9.75 4.59
C GLY A 151 3.14 -9.97 4.20
N ILE A 152 2.87 -10.16 2.92
CA ILE A 152 1.51 -10.22 2.35
C ILE A 152 1.05 -11.67 2.15
N MET A 153 1.98 -12.59 1.96
CA MET A 153 1.71 -14.02 1.86
C MET A 153 1.46 -14.62 3.27
N ALA A 154 0.48 -14.09 3.99
CA ALA A 154 0.00 -14.65 5.24
C ALA A 154 -0.62 -16.05 5.04
N ASP A 155 -0.84 -16.46 3.79
CA ASP A 155 -1.31 -17.78 3.43
C ASP A 155 -0.12 -18.75 3.29
N GLU A 156 -0.03 -19.70 4.23
CA GLU A 156 0.99 -20.75 4.27
C GLU A 156 1.05 -21.55 2.94
N PHE A 157 -0.09 -21.69 2.27
CA PHE A 157 -0.18 -22.34 0.96
C PHE A 157 0.56 -21.53 -0.13
N CYS A 158 0.41 -20.22 -0.15
CA CYS A 158 1.12 -19.36 -1.09
C CYS A 158 2.64 -19.47 -0.92
N ASN A 159 3.13 -19.47 0.32
CA ASN A 159 4.56 -19.60 0.62
C ASN A 159 5.15 -20.95 0.20
N THR A 160 4.33 -22.00 0.12
CA THR A 160 4.78 -23.33 -0.34
C THR A 160 4.72 -23.50 -1.85
N MET A 161 3.87 -22.69 -2.53
CA MET A 161 3.63 -22.81 -3.96
C MET A 161 4.44 -21.85 -4.82
N LEU A 162 4.89 -20.74 -4.25
CA LEU A 162 5.61 -19.70 -4.97
C LEU A 162 7.04 -19.53 -4.44
N THR A 163 7.95 -19.15 -5.32
CA THR A 163 9.33 -18.81 -4.98
C THR A 163 9.82 -17.64 -5.81
N TYR A 164 10.81 -16.92 -5.31
CA TYR A 164 11.45 -15.81 -5.99
C TYR A 164 12.85 -16.19 -6.43
N LYS A 165 13.23 -15.71 -7.59
CA LYS A 165 14.61 -15.76 -8.06
C LYS A 165 15.26 -14.40 -7.90
N ASP A 166 16.59 -14.43 -7.76
CA ASP A 166 17.38 -13.20 -7.70
C ASP A 166 17.03 -12.28 -8.86
N THR A 167 16.76 -11.01 -8.54
CA THR A 167 16.26 -10.03 -9.51
C THR A 167 17.28 -9.73 -10.61
N TYR A 168 18.56 -9.58 -10.25
CA TYR A 168 19.59 -9.28 -11.23
C TYR A 168 19.77 -10.43 -12.21
N GLU A 169 19.77 -11.67 -11.71
CA GLU A 169 19.89 -12.87 -12.55
C GLU A 169 18.62 -13.09 -13.39
N ALA A 170 17.44 -12.75 -12.89
CA ALA A 170 16.21 -12.81 -13.67
C ALA A 170 16.24 -11.81 -14.84
N ILE A 171 16.55 -10.54 -14.58
CA ILE A 171 16.70 -9.51 -15.62
C ILE A 171 17.78 -9.93 -16.62
N ARG A 172 18.95 -10.34 -16.14
CA ARG A 172 20.10 -10.77 -16.95
C ARG A 172 19.75 -11.94 -17.86
N THR A 173 18.99 -12.90 -17.34
CA THR A 173 18.52 -14.06 -18.10
C THR A 173 17.61 -13.64 -19.24
N GLU A 174 16.66 -12.75 -18.98
CA GLU A 174 15.73 -12.28 -20.01
C GLU A 174 16.46 -11.42 -21.07
N ILE A 175 17.34 -10.51 -20.68
CA ILE A 175 18.13 -9.72 -21.65
C ILE A 175 19.01 -10.63 -22.53
N ARG A 176 19.64 -11.64 -21.91
CA ARG A 176 20.49 -12.60 -22.66
C ARG A 176 19.70 -13.48 -23.62
N LYS A 177 18.47 -13.82 -23.29
CA LYS A 177 17.58 -14.62 -24.16
C LYS A 177 17.28 -13.90 -25.47
N HIS A 178 17.26 -12.57 -25.46
CA HIS A 178 17.05 -11.74 -26.65
C HIS A 178 18.35 -11.24 -27.32
N ARG A 179 19.51 -11.78 -26.92
CA ARG A 179 20.78 -11.46 -27.61
C ARG A 179 20.71 -11.90 -29.07
N GLY A 180 21.00 -10.95 -29.96
CA GLY A 180 20.95 -11.17 -31.42
C GLY A 180 19.64 -10.72 -32.05
N GLU A 181 18.67 -10.28 -31.26
CA GLU A 181 17.55 -9.49 -31.73
C GLU A 181 17.96 -8.00 -31.76
N ASP A 182 17.48 -7.27 -32.76
CA ASP A 182 17.76 -5.83 -32.86
C ASP A 182 16.88 -5.06 -31.87
N ILE A 183 17.20 -5.14 -30.57
CA ILE A 183 16.53 -4.42 -29.51
C ILE A 183 17.08 -3.00 -29.42
N ASP A 184 16.22 -1.99 -29.60
CA ASP A 184 16.60 -0.59 -29.49
C ASP A 184 16.73 -0.14 -28.03
N LEU A 185 15.84 -0.61 -27.15
CA LEU A 185 15.79 -0.24 -25.71
C LEU A 185 15.43 -1.42 -24.82
N THR A 186 16.09 -1.47 -23.67
CA THR A 186 15.68 -2.34 -22.55
C THR A 186 15.02 -1.52 -21.45
N VAL A 187 13.77 -1.83 -21.13
CA VAL A 187 12.95 -1.17 -20.11
C VAL A 187 12.65 -2.16 -18.99
N VAL A 188 13.01 -1.83 -17.77
CA VAL A 188 12.64 -2.60 -16.57
C VAL A 188 11.44 -1.93 -15.92
N MET A 189 10.37 -2.69 -15.77
CA MET A 189 9.15 -2.30 -15.04
C MET A 189 9.27 -2.81 -13.61
N SER A 190 9.61 -1.90 -12.70
CA SER A 190 10.01 -2.20 -11.32
C SER A 190 8.96 -1.77 -10.31
N HIS A 191 8.87 -2.52 -9.21
CA HIS A 191 8.10 -2.09 -8.03
C HIS A 191 8.95 -2.15 -6.74
N TYR A 192 10.24 -1.74 -6.86
CA TYR A 192 11.23 -1.78 -5.76
C TYR A 192 11.23 -0.54 -4.86
N GLY A 193 10.53 0.53 -5.27
CA GLY A 193 10.69 1.85 -4.71
C GLY A 193 11.97 2.53 -5.19
N ILE A 194 12.05 3.86 -5.04
CA ILE A 194 13.12 4.66 -5.64
C ILE A 194 14.53 4.25 -5.18
N ASP A 195 14.69 3.90 -3.89
CA ASP A 195 16.00 3.48 -3.39
C ASP A 195 16.40 2.10 -3.92
N GLY A 196 15.43 1.20 -4.07
CA GLY A 196 15.63 -0.09 -4.72
C GLY A 196 15.96 0.06 -6.21
N ASP A 197 15.31 0.95 -6.92
CA ASP A 197 15.57 1.25 -8.34
C ASP A 197 16.96 1.86 -8.54
N ARG A 198 17.40 2.75 -7.65
CA ARG A 198 18.77 3.29 -7.62
C ARG A 198 19.81 2.20 -7.41
N LEU A 199 19.58 1.31 -6.42
CA LEU A 199 20.46 0.17 -6.16
C LEU A 199 20.51 -0.79 -7.35
N LEU A 200 19.36 -1.04 -7.99
CA LEU A 200 19.28 -1.85 -9.20
C LEU A 200 20.15 -1.25 -10.31
N ALA A 201 20.00 0.05 -10.59
CA ALA A 201 20.79 0.75 -11.61
C ALA A 201 22.29 0.80 -11.28
N GLN A 202 22.66 0.97 -10.00
CA GLN A 202 24.07 1.00 -9.56
C GLN A 202 24.78 -0.34 -9.73
N ASN A 203 24.05 -1.45 -9.58
CA ASN A 203 24.63 -2.80 -9.55
C ASN A 203 24.31 -3.63 -10.82
N ILE A 204 23.95 -2.98 -11.92
CA ILE A 204 23.73 -3.67 -13.21
C ILE A 204 25.00 -4.44 -13.60
N PRO A 205 24.90 -5.76 -13.90
CA PRO A 205 26.04 -6.53 -14.41
C PRO A 205 26.60 -5.92 -15.72
N GLU A 206 27.93 -5.88 -15.84
CA GLU A 206 28.64 -5.25 -17.01
C GLU A 206 28.25 -5.82 -18.38
N ASP A 207 27.70 -7.04 -18.42
CA ASP A 207 27.36 -7.74 -19.66
C ASP A 207 25.92 -7.47 -20.13
N ILE A 208 25.14 -6.66 -19.41
CA ILE A 208 23.80 -6.24 -19.80
C ILE A 208 23.65 -4.73 -19.70
N LYS A 209 22.64 -4.20 -20.38
CA LYS A 209 22.27 -2.78 -20.32
C LYS A 209 20.78 -2.64 -20.00
N ILE A 210 20.46 -1.72 -19.11
CA ILE A 210 19.10 -1.26 -18.85
C ILE A 210 19.07 0.22 -19.22
N ASP A 211 18.20 0.61 -20.14
CA ASP A 211 18.09 2.00 -20.59
C ASP A 211 17.17 2.81 -19.71
N VAL A 212 16.03 2.21 -19.27
CA VAL A 212 15.03 2.87 -18.45
C VAL A 212 14.52 1.94 -17.36
N ILE A 213 14.37 2.46 -16.15
CA ILE A 213 13.59 1.85 -15.06
C ILE A 213 12.32 2.68 -14.85
N LEU A 214 11.17 2.05 -15.04
CA LEU A 214 9.86 2.58 -14.70
C LEU A 214 9.49 2.06 -13.31
N GLY A 215 9.55 2.93 -12.30
CA GLY A 215 9.44 2.56 -10.90
C GLY A 215 8.02 2.72 -10.32
N GLY A 216 7.81 2.21 -9.09
CA GLY A 216 6.60 2.34 -8.29
C GLY A 216 6.89 2.22 -6.79
N HIS A 217 5.87 1.92 -5.98
CA HIS A 217 5.93 1.61 -4.55
C HIS A 217 6.20 2.79 -3.59
N SER A 218 7.18 3.64 -3.86
CA SER A 218 7.55 4.74 -2.96
C SER A 218 6.66 5.98 -3.08
N HIS A 219 5.69 5.97 -4.01
CA HIS A 219 4.74 7.06 -4.24
C HIS A 219 5.40 8.42 -4.49
N ILE A 220 6.60 8.43 -5.07
CA ILE A 220 7.34 9.66 -5.27
C ILE A 220 6.82 10.41 -6.50
N LYS A 221 6.51 11.68 -6.28
CA LYS A 221 6.22 12.63 -7.33
C LYS A 221 7.53 13.12 -7.96
N MET A 222 8.05 12.39 -8.96
CA MET A 222 9.29 12.76 -9.63
C MET A 222 9.05 13.85 -10.68
N GLU A 223 9.25 15.11 -10.31
CA GLU A 223 9.17 16.24 -11.26
C GLU A 223 10.36 16.29 -12.23
N LYS A 224 11.44 15.59 -11.90
CA LYS A 224 12.64 15.42 -12.73
C LYS A 224 13.03 13.96 -12.73
N ASP A 225 13.48 13.48 -13.88
CA ASP A 225 14.10 12.18 -14.00
C ASP A 225 15.46 12.10 -13.29
N GLU A 226 15.87 10.91 -12.98
CA GLU A 226 17.20 10.63 -12.40
C GLU A 226 17.97 9.68 -13.32
N THR A 227 19.25 9.92 -13.48
CA THR A 227 20.13 9.01 -14.22
C THR A 227 21.17 8.42 -13.29
N VAL A 228 21.18 7.10 -13.17
CA VAL A 228 22.13 6.34 -12.36
C VAL A 228 22.83 5.33 -13.25
N ASN A 229 24.16 5.41 -13.31
CA ASN A 229 24.99 4.51 -14.12
C ASN A 229 24.55 4.38 -15.60
N GLY A 230 24.03 5.48 -16.17
CA GLY A 230 23.53 5.52 -17.55
C GLY A 230 22.10 5.00 -17.75
N THR A 231 21.40 4.60 -16.68
CA THR A 231 20.00 4.18 -16.68
C THR A 231 19.10 5.33 -16.23
N LEU A 232 18.08 5.66 -17.01
CA LEU A 232 17.04 6.62 -16.61
C LEU A 232 16.09 5.96 -15.61
N ILE A 233 15.79 6.65 -14.51
CA ILE A 233 14.82 6.22 -13.48
C ILE A 233 13.72 7.26 -13.40
N VAL A 234 12.46 6.81 -13.48
CA VAL A 234 11.27 7.66 -13.37
C VAL A 234 10.16 7.01 -12.56
N GLN A 235 9.35 7.84 -11.88
CA GLN A 235 8.18 7.42 -11.11
C GLN A 235 7.09 8.49 -11.18
N SER A 236 5.81 8.09 -11.22
CA SER A 236 4.70 8.99 -11.56
C SER A 236 3.75 9.32 -10.40
N ASN A 237 4.22 9.32 -9.14
CA ASN A 237 3.37 9.54 -7.97
C ASN A 237 2.46 8.31 -7.66
N TYR A 238 1.23 8.52 -7.16
CA TYR A 238 0.26 7.48 -6.84
C TYR A 238 -1.19 7.95 -7.09
N GLY A 239 -2.15 7.02 -7.01
CA GLY A 239 -3.59 7.31 -7.02
C GLY A 239 -4.10 7.94 -8.32
N MET A 240 -3.47 7.62 -9.44
CA MET A 240 -3.82 8.14 -10.78
C MET A 240 -3.87 9.67 -10.88
N THR A 241 -3.21 10.40 -9.97
CA THR A 241 -3.23 11.88 -9.99
C THR A 241 -2.28 12.47 -11.04
N HIS A 242 -1.30 11.69 -11.45
CA HIS A 242 -0.30 12.05 -12.46
C HIS A 242 -0.02 10.86 -13.38
N ILE A 243 0.50 11.17 -14.56
CA ILE A 243 1.11 10.21 -15.48
C ILE A 243 2.48 10.74 -15.91
N GLY A 244 3.46 9.88 -15.98
CA GLY A 244 4.77 10.21 -16.53
C GLY A 244 4.74 10.15 -18.05
N ARG A 245 5.32 11.15 -18.70
CA ARG A 245 5.61 11.16 -20.14
C ARG A 245 7.10 11.27 -20.34
N LEU A 246 7.70 10.26 -20.96
CA LEU A 246 9.10 10.21 -21.31
C LEU A 246 9.23 10.15 -22.84
N ASP A 247 9.56 11.27 -23.46
CA ASP A 247 9.81 11.36 -24.89
C ASP A 247 11.31 11.05 -25.16
N LEU A 248 11.59 10.06 -26.01
CA LEU A 248 12.92 9.55 -26.28
C LEU A 248 13.31 9.74 -27.75
N GLU A 249 14.56 10.10 -27.98
CA GLU A 249 15.24 10.02 -29.28
C GLU A 249 16.25 8.88 -29.21
N ILE A 250 16.15 7.93 -30.15
CA ILE A 250 16.90 6.68 -30.17
C ILE A 250 17.80 6.66 -31.44
N ASP A 251 19.05 6.31 -31.29
CA ASP A 251 19.96 6.17 -32.43
C ASP A 251 19.50 5.06 -33.40
N ASN A 252 19.39 5.37 -34.68
CA ASN A 252 18.84 4.47 -35.68
C ASN A 252 19.73 3.29 -36.02
N GLU A 253 21.05 3.42 -35.81
CA GLU A 253 22.03 2.42 -36.23
C GLU A 253 22.51 1.55 -35.04
N LYS A 254 22.67 2.18 -33.87
CA LYS A 254 23.27 1.54 -32.70
C LYS A 254 22.25 1.20 -31.60
N GLY A 255 21.03 1.73 -31.73
CA GLY A 255 20.07 1.73 -30.60
C GLY A 255 20.54 2.63 -29.44
N GLY A 256 19.75 2.69 -28.40
CA GLY A 256 20.04 3.48 -27.21
C GLY A 256 19.63 4.95 -27.30
N ILE A 257 19.49 5.58 -26.13
CA ILE A 257 18.95 6.93 -25.98
C ILE A 257 20.04 7.96 -26.30
N VAL A 258 19.74 8.88 -27.21
CA VAL A 258 20.59 10.03 -27.58
C VAL A 258 20.00 11.35 -27.12
N GLY A 259 18.71 11.40 -26.82
CA GLY A 259 18.04 12.53 -26.25
C GLY A 259 16.77 12.09 -25.52
N HIS A 260 16.39 12.83 -24.48
CA HIS A 260 15.13 12.56 -23.78
C HIS A 260 14.54 13.82 -23.15
N LYS A 261 13.23 13.77 -22.92
CA LYS A 261 12.49 14.75 -22.12
C LYS A 261 11.55 14.00 -21.18
N TRP A 262 11.63 14.29 -19.90
CA TRP A 262 10.69 13.81 -18.91
C TRP A 262 9.69 14.89 -18.53
N GLU A 263 8.42 14.53 -18.38
CA GLU A 263 7.37 15.39 -17.89
C GLU A 263 6.40 14.61 -17.01
N LEU A 264 6.18 15.08 -15.79
CA LEU A 264 5.17 14.55 -14.90
C LEU A 264 3.86 15.33 -15.10
N VAL A 265 2.96 14.78 -15.88
CA VAL A 265 1.70 15.41 -16.26
C VAL A 265 0.65 15.23 -15.19
N LYS A 266 0.09 16.31 -14.65
CA LYS A 266 -1.06 16.26 -13.76
C LYS A 266 -2.30 15.85 -14.57
N LEU A 267 -2.99 14.81 -14.11
CA LEU A 267 -4.24 14.36 -14.71
C LEU A 267 -5.39 15.17 -14.12
N ASP A 268 -5.80 16.23 -14.78
CA ASP A 268 -6.93 17.05 -14.38
C ASP A 268 -7.80 17.45 -15.59
N ASP A 269 -8.99 17.96 -15.32
CA ASP A 269 -9.97 18.34 -16.33
C ASP A 269 -9.60 19.57 -17.15
N SER A 270 -8.49 20.25 -16.81
CA SER A 270 -7.92 21.35 -17.62
C SER A 270 -6.91 20.84 -18.66
N THR A 271 -6.25 19.72 -18.41
CA THR A 271 -5.19 19.14 -19.26
C THR A 271 -5.62 17.88 -20.00
N CYS A 272 -6.64 17.18 -19.51
CA CYS A 272 -7.08 15.89 -20.01
C CYS A 272 -8.55 15.92 -20.44
N GLU A 273 -8.85 15.19 -21.51
CA GLU A 273 -10.22 14.87 -21.89
C GLU A 273 -10.73 13.66 -21.07
N PHE A 274 -12.02 13.67 -20.73
CA PHE A 274 -12.64 12.49 -20.14
C PHE A 274 -12.83 11.39 -21.19
N ASP A 275 -12.47 10.16 -20.83
CA ASP A 275 -12.90 9.00 -21.57
C ASP A 275 -14.32 8.64 -21.15
N SER A 276 -15.31 8.93 -22.02
CA SER A 276 -16.74 8.74 -21.71
C SER A 276 -17.12 7.28 -21.46
N GLU A 277 -16.43 6.31 -22.06
CA GLU A 277 -16.66 4.88 -21.83
C GLU A 277 -16.17 4.48 -20.44
N ALA A 278 -14.96 4.89 -20.06
CA ALA A 278 -14.41 4.66 -18.74
C ALA A 278 -15.24 5.38 -17.66
N ASP A 279 -15.67 6.62 -17.92
CA ASP A 279 -16.48 7.41 -17.00
C ASP A 279 -17.85 6.78 -16.74
N GLY A 280 -18.55 6.37 -17.79
CA GLY A 280 -19.83 5.66 -17.67
C GLY A 280 -19.71 4.33 -16.93
N TYR A 281 -18.58 3.63 -17.06
CA TYR A 281 -18.33 2.42 -16.28
C TYR A 281 -17.99 2.71 -14.82
N VAL A 282 -17.22 3.77 -14.53
CA VAL A 282 -16.97 4.25 -13.16
C VAL A 282 -18.28 4.60 -12.47
N ASP A 283 -19.15 5.35 -13.15
CA ASP A 283 -20.49 5.66 -12.64
C ASP A 283 -21.30 4.40 -12.34
N HIS A 284 -21.30 3.42 -13.24
CA HIS A 284 -21.96 2.15 -12.99
C HIS A 284 -21.41 1.43 -11.76
N VAL A 285 -20.09 1.38 -11.59
CA VAL A 285 -19.44 0.74 -10.43
C VAL A 285 -19.73 1.49 -9.12
N LEU A 286 -19.68 2.83 -9.15
CA LEU A 286 -19.92 3.64 -7.96
C LEU A 286 -21.39 3.73 -7.56
N TYR A 287 -22.30 3.77 -8.57
CA TYR A 287 -23.73 3.96 -8.36
C TYR A 287 -24.55 2.68 -8.53
N ASP A 288 -23.93 1.55 -8.89
CA ASP A 288 -24.62 0.26 -8.83
C ASP A 288 -24.93 -0.08 -7.36
N ARG A 289 -26.10 0.39 -6.94
CA ARG A 289 -26.64 0.14 -5.59
C ARG A 289 -26.83 -1.35 -5.28
N ASN A 290 -26.66 -2.24 -6.28
CA ASN A 290 -26.71 -3.70 -6.11
C ASN A 290 -25.33 -4.30 -5.86
N ALA A 291 -24.23 -3.62 -6.23
CA ALA A 291 -22.88 -4.14 -6.05
C ALA A 291 -22.43 -4.10 -4.58
N LEU A 292 -22.93 -3.13 -3.80
CA LEU A 292 -22.69 -3.00 -2.36
C LEU A 292 -23.88 -2.32 -1.70
N LYS A 293 -24.84 -3.09 -1.28
CA LYS A 293 -25.73 -2.60 -0.25
C LYS A 293 -24.90 -2.38 1.00
N ASP A 294 -24.99 -1.19 1.60
CA ASP A 294 -24.36 -0.89 2.90
C ASP A 294 -24.79 -1.91 4.00
N ASP A 295 -25.82 -2.71 3.72
CA ASP A 295 -26.33 -3.79 4.56
C ASP A 295 -25.73 -5.18 4.26
N CYS A 296 -24.84 -5.35 3.26
CA CYS A 296 -24.12 -6.59 3.05
C CYS A 296 -23.22 -6.90 4.25
N CYS A 297 -23.38 -8.12 4.80
CA CYS A 297 -22.49 -8.62 5.85
C CYS A 297 -21.10 -8.85 5.27
N ILE A 298 -20.11 -8.13 5.77
CA ILE A 298 -18.70 -8.22 5.35
C ILE A 298 -17.90 -9.22 6.19
N CYS A 299 -18.33 -9.48 7.43
CA CYS A 299 -17.77 -10.51 8.30
C CYS A 299 -18.73 -10.86 9.42
N GLU A 300 -18.44 -11.96 10.14
CA GLU A 300 -19.12 -12.33 11.37
C GLU A 300 -18.15 -12.35 12.55
N PHE A 301 -18.57 -11.79 13.70
CA PHE A 301 -17.90 -12.01 14.97
C PHE A 301 -18.49 -13.25 15.67
N VAL A 302 -17.70 -13.94 16.49
CA VAL A 302 -18.21 -15.11 17.26
C VAL A 302 -19.35 -14.73 18.21
N GLN A 303 -19.38 -13.46 18.64
CA GLN A 303 -20.42 -12.89 19.47
C GLN A 303 -20.51 -11.38 19.27
N LYS A 304 -21.47 -10.72 19.94
CA LYS A 304 -21.52 -9.26 20.02
C LYS A 304 -20.43 -8.78 20.98
N TYR A 305 -19.56 -7.87 20.53
CA TYR A 305 -18.52 -7.23 21.30
C TYR A 305 -18.92 -5.82 21.74
N GLU A 306 -18.39 -5.38 22.87
CA GLU A 306 -18.77 -4.12 23.50
C GLU A 306 -17.60 -3.13 23.58
N HIS A 307 -17.95 -1.83 23.50
CA HIS A 307 -17.06 -0.70 23.76
C HIS A 307 -17.80 0.33 24.63
N LYS A 308 -18.13 -0.07 25.84
CA LYS A 308 -18.95 0.73 26.78
C LYS A 308 -18.17 1.84 27.46
N SER A 309 -16.86 1.67 27.59
CA SER A 309 -15.98 2.63 28.27
C SER A 309 -14.86 3.07 27.35
N ARG A 310 -14.49 4.34 27.43
CA ARG A 310 -13.27 4.85 26.83
C ARG A 310 -12.09 4.89 27.81
N LEU A 311 -12.36 4.57 29.09
CA LEU A 311 -11.38 4.63 30.17
C LEU A 311 -10.86 3.25 30.57
N ALA A 312 -11.35 2.18 29.96
CA ALA A 312 -10.96 0.81 30.24
C ALA A 312 -10.74 0.02 28.96
N GLU A 313 -10.09 -1.12 29.09
CA GLU A 313 -10.01 -2.13 28.04
C GLU A 313 -11.41 -2.58 27.61
N THR A 314 -11.58 -2.82 26.31
CA THR A 314 -12.86 -3.28 25.76
C THR A 314 -12.63 -4.30 24.65
N ASP A 315 -13.48 -5.35 24.62
CA ASP A 315 -13.39 -6.43 23.62
C ASP A 315 -13.36 -5.89 22.18
N LEU A 316 -14.15 -4.88 21.89
CA LEU A 316 -14.22 -4.28 20.55
C LEU A 316 -12.97 -3.46 20.23
N GLY A 317 -12.38 -2.81 21.22
CA GLY A 317 -11.10 -2.10 21.10
C GLY A 317 -9.96 -3.05 20.84
N ASP A 318 -9.91 -4.15 21.57
CA ASP A 318 -8.93 -5.20 21.42
C ASP A 318 -8.99 -5.84 20.02
N LEU A 319 -10.20 -6.11 19.54
CA LEU A 319 -10.42 -6.68 18.21
C LEU A 319 -9.84 -5.78 17.10
N VAL A 320 -10.11 -4.47 17.16
CA VAL A 320 -9.62 -3.53 16.14
C VAL A 320 -8.10 -3.32 16.26
N ALA A 321 -7.56 -3.30 17.48
CA ALA A 321 -6.12 -3.24 17.69
C ALA A 321 -5.42 -4.50 17.17
N ASP A 322 -6.03 -5.69 17.36
CA ASP A 322 -5.54 -6.96 16.80
C ASP A 322 -5.59 -6.99 15.28
N ALA A 323 -6.64 -6.43 14.69
CA ALA A 323 -6.71 -6.29 13.24
C ALA A 323 -5.52 -5.49 12.70
N PHE A 324 -5.19 -4.36 13.30
CA PHE A 324 -4.04 -3.54 12.89
C PHE A 324 -2.70 -4.21 13.18
N LEU A 325 -2.60 -5.02 14.24
CA LEU A 325 -1.42 -5.87 14.47
C LEU A 325 -1.25 -6.90 13.35
N ASP A 326 -2.34 -7.54 12.93
CA ASP A 326 -2.33 -8.51 11.84
C ASP A 326 -1.97 -7.87 10.49
N ILE A 327 -2.46 -6.66 10.23
CA ILE A 327 -2.24 -5.95 8.96
C ILE A 327 -0.81 -5.42 8.86
N TYR A 328 -0.33 -4.69 9.88
CA TYR A 328 0.89 -3.88 9.79
C TYR A 328 2.11 -4.48 10.48
N LYS A 329 1.93 -5.59 11.21
CA LYS A 329 3.00 -6.39 11.83
C LYS A 329 4.00 -5.61 12.73
N PRO A 330 3.60 -4.58 13.51
CA PRO A 330 4.47 -4.06 14.56
C PRO A 330 4.63 -5.08 15.69
N ASP A 331 5.47 -4.79 16.69
CA ASP A 331 5.55 -5.58 17.92
C ASP A 331 4.24 -5.46 18.73
N PHE A 332 3.65 -4.27 18.78
CA PHE A 332 2.31 -4.05 19.33
C PHE A 332 1.65 -2.77 18.77
N VAL A 333 0.34 -2.65 18.93
CA VAL A 333 -0.47 -1.52 18.47
C VAL A 333 -1.04 -0.73 19.65
N ILE A 334 -1.03 0.59 19.50
CA ILE A 334 -1.73 1.54 20.38
C ILE A 334 -2.87 2.17 19.58
N LEU A 335 -4.11 1.93 19.98
CA LEU A 335 -5.30 2.48 19.36
C LEU A 335 -6.03 3.42 20.34
N GLN A 336 -6.30 4.67 19.94
CA GLN A 336 -7.08 5.58 20.75
C GLN A 336 -8.52 5.05 20.92
N SER A 337 -8.99 4.87 22.15
CA SER A 337 -10.37 4.40 22.45
C SER A 337 -11.44 5.27 21.79
N GLY A 338 -11.17 6.57 21.65
CA GLY A 338 -12.05 7.53 20.96
C GLY A 338 -12.19 7.32 19.46
N SER A 339 -11.35 6.48 18.83
CA SER A 339 -11.48 6.12 17.42
C SER A 339 -12.69 5.23 17.15
N LEU A 340 -13.18 4.51 18.18
CA LEU A 340 -14.36 3.68 18.09
C LEU A 340 -15.60 4.44 18.54
N ARG A 341 -16.64 4.44 17.72
CA ARG A 341 -17.85 5.27 17.94
C ARG A 341 -19.10 4.48 18.33
N LEU A 342 -19.14 3.18 18.08
CA LEU A 342 -20.24 2.33 18.53
C LEU A 342 -19.95 1.76 19.91
N LYS A 343 -20.99 1.69 20.75
CA LYS A 343 -20.92 1.03 22.07
C LYS A 343 -20.90 -0.48 21.98
N SER A 344 -21.31 -1.04 20.86
CA SER A 344 -21.26 -2.49 20.58
C SER A 344 -21.36 -2.76 19.10
N CYS A 345 -20.82 -3.90 18.65
CA CYS A 345 -20.84 -4.34 17.26
C CYS A 345 -20.93 -5.88 17.17
N GLY A 346 -21.52 -6.40 16.10
CA GLY A 346 -21.64 -7.83 15.81
C GLY A 346 -22.95 -8.48 16.31
N PRO A 347 -23.15 -9.81 16.10
CA PRO A 347 -22.21 -10.71 15.41
C PRO A 347 -22.03 -10.44 13.92
N GLY A 348 -23.10 -10.12 13.15
CA GLY A 348 -22.96 -9.71 11.74
C GLY A 348 -22.48 -8.26 11.64
N VAL A 349 -21.47 -8.01 10.83
CA VAL A 349 -20.90 -6.69 10.59
C VAL A 349 -21.11 -6.33 9.13
N THR A 350 -21.82 -5.24 8.88
CA THR A 350 -21.97 -4.67 7.54
C THR A 350 -20.98 -3.53 7.33
N LEU A 351 -20.81 -3.11 6.09
CA LEU A 351 -19.99 -1.96 5.77
C LEU A 351 -20.51 -0.67 6.44
N GLU A 352 -21.82 -0.49 6.47
CA GLU A 352 -22.46 0.64 7.19
C GLU A 352 -22.16 0.58 8.71
N THR A 353 -22.20 -0.64 9.28
CA THR A 353 -21.84 -0.84 10.69
C THR A 353 -20.39 -0.48 10.93
N LEU A 354 -19.47 -0.89 10.04
CA LEU A 354 -18.06 -0.56 10.15
C LEU A 354 -17.80 0.95 10.03
N LYS A 355 -18.45 1.64 9.08
CA LYS A 355 -18.39 3.12 8.97
C LYS A 355 -18.84 3.83 10.26
N LYS A 356 -19.86 3.30 10.92
CA LYS A 356 -20.34 3.83 12.22
C LYS A 356 -19.40 3.48 13.37
N LEU A 357 -18.78 2.30 13.33
CA LEU A 357 -17.82 1.85 14.34
C LEU A 357 -16.52 2.65 14.28
N TYR A 358 -15.91 2.72 13.09
CA TYR A 358 -14.60 3.34 12.84
C TYR A 358 -14.72 4.37 11.69
N PRO A 359 -15.28 5.57 11.95
CA PRO A 359 -15.61 6.55 10.92
C PRO A 359 -14.41 7.36 10.43
N TYR A 360 -13.25 7.18 11.02
CA TYR A 360 -12.04 7.92 10.69
C TYR A 360 -11.22 7.15 9.66
N ASP A 361 -10.79 7.87 8.64
CA ASP A 361 -9.81 7.39 7.70
C ASP A 361 -8.52 8.16 7.94
N ASP A 362 -7.49 7.46 8.40
CA ASP A 362 -6.22 8.03 8.83
C ASP A 362 -5.07 7.19 8.26
N ASN A 363 -3.91 7.77 8.16
CA ASN A 363 -2.70 7.02 7.84
C ASN A 363 -2.28 6.17 9.05
N PHE A 364 -1.61 5.05 8.79
CA PHE A 364 -0.99 4.23 9.83
C PHE A 364 0.53 4.26 9.74
N VAL A 365 1.20 4.34 10.87
CA VAL A 365 2.66 4.39 10.96
C VAL A 365 3.17 3.37 11.98
N ASN A 366 4.31 2.75 11.65
CA ASN A 366 5.12 1.99 12.60
C ASN A 366 6.28 2.87 13.07
N VAL A 367 6.47 2.98 14.38
CA VAL A 367 7.48 3.84 15.01
C VAL A 367 8.45 2.99 15.83
N THR A 368 9.74 3.17 15.65
CA THR A 368 10.74 2.47 16.46
C THR A 368 11.04 3.25 17.76
N LEU A 369 10.81 2.59 18.91
CA LEU A 369 11.07 3.11 20.25
C LEU A 369 11.96 2.13 21.03
N THR A 370 12.87 2.64 21.85
CA THR A 370 13.55 1.83 22.84
C THR A 370 12.61 1.45 23.98
N GLY A 371 12.85 0.32 24.67
CA GLY A 371 12.02 -0.06 25.81
C GLY A 371 12.03 0.99 26.93
N ARG A 372 13.14 1.72 27.11
CA ARG A 372 13.22 2.85 28.01
C ARG A 372 12.24 3.97 27.62
N GLU A 373 12.21 4.37 26.35
CA GLU A 373 11.25 5.38 25.85
C GLU A 373 9.80 4.92 26.01
N ILE A 374 9.53 3.65 25.77
CA ILE A 374 8.19 3.08 26.00
C ILE A 374 7.81 3.21 27.46
N ARG A 375 8.70 2.82 28.39
CA ARG A 375 8.44 2.90 29.82
C ARG A 375 8.21 4.36 30.28
N GLU A 376 9.05 5.28 29.84
CA GLU A 376 8.89 6.72 30.13
C GLU A 376 7.59 7.28 29.55
N ALA A 377 7.22 6.88 28.33
CA ALA A 377 5.99 7.29 27.65
C ALA A 377 4.75 6.84 28.42
N PHE A 378 4.71 5.57 28.85
CA PHE A 378 3.57 5.04 29.60
C PHE A 378 3.51 5.57 31.02
N GLU A 379 4.65 5.80 31.69
CA GLU A 379 4.69 6.51 32.98
C GLU A 379 4.13 7.93 32.87
N TYR A 380 4.41 8.63 31.78
CA TYR A 380 3.82 9.94 31.53
C TYR A 380 2.31 9.82 31.28
N LEU A 381 1.87 8.89 30.44
CA LEU A 381 0.46 8.64 30.17
C LEU A 381 -0.33 8.42 31.47
N LEU A 382 0.19 7.58 32.37
CA LEU A 382 -0.43 7.26 33.66
C LEU A 382 -0.40 8.44 34.66
N SER A 383 0.35 9.52 34.37
CA SER A 383 0.29 10.76 35.16
C SER A 383 -0.89 11.67 34.80
N LEU A 384 -1.50 11.43 33.64
CA LEU A 384 -2.60 12.23 33.15
C LEU A 384 -3.90 11.73 33.80
N LYS A 385 -4.65 12.62 34.44
CA LYS A 385 -5.96 12.24 35.02
C LYS A 385 -6.88 11.73 33.90
N PRO A 386 -7.51 10.55 34.06
CA PRO A 386 -8.44 10.03 33.07
C PRO A 386 -9.83 10.69 33.18
N ASP A 387 -9.88 11.99 33.51
CA ASP A 387 -11.10 12.78 33.69
C ASP A 387 -11.69 13.33 32.39
N GLY A 388 -11.09 12.97 31.23
CA GLY A 388 -11.52 13.46 29.92
C GLY A 388 -11.09 14.88 29.58
N SER A 389 -10.50 15.63 30.51
CA SER A 389 -10.08 17.01 30.27
C SER A 389 -8.77 17.11 29.46
N VAL A 390 -7.93 16.10 29.53
CA VAL A 390 -6.65 16.03 28.81
C VAL A 390 -6.62 14.88 27.79
N MET A 391 -7.34 13.79 28.05
CA MET A 391 -7.51 12.64 27.17
C MET A 391 -8.98 12.39 26.93
N ASN A 392 -9.38 12.26 25.67
CA ASN A 392 -10.71 11.77 25.30
C ASN A 392 -10.83 10.25 25.52
N GLY A 393 -10.37 9.74 26.66
CA GLY A 393 -10.32 8.33 27.02
C GLY A 393 -8.89 7.77 27.09
N THR A 394 -8.79 6.47 27.30
CA THR A 394 -7.55 5.72 27.30
C THR A 394 -7.21 5.18 25.90
N PHE A 395 -6.28 4.24 25.86
CA PHE A 395 -5.90 3.51 24.67
C PHE A 395 -6.35 2.05 24.77
N GLN A 396 -6.58 1.44 23.63
CA GLN A 396 -6.73 0.01 23.45
C GLN A 396 -5.42 -0.55 22.89
N TYR A 397 -5.11 -1.77 23.23
CA TYR A 397 -3.82 -2.39 22.89
C TYR A 397 -4.05 -3.69 22.13
N SER A 398 -3.10 -4.06 21.26
CA SER A 398 -3.15 -5.35 20.59
C SER A 398 -2.74 -6.49 21.53
N ARG A 399 -3.10 -7.72 21.15
CA ARG A 399 -2.71 -8.93 21.88
C ARG A 399 -1.20 -9.02 22.12
N GLY A 400 -0.84 -9.70 23.18
CA GLY A 400 0.54 -9.82 23.63
C GLY A 400 1.02 -8.65 24.49
N PHE A 401 0.47 -7.44 24.35
CA PHE A 401 0.81 -6.31 25.19
C PHE A 401 0.06 -6.36 26.52
N LYS A 402 0.74 -6.00 27.61
CA LYS A 402 0.14 -5.89 28.95
C LYS A 402 0.65 -4.69 29.71
N LEU A 403 -0.27 -3.90 30.24
CA LEU A 403 0.00 -2.76 31.11
C LEU A 403 -0.85 -2.87 32.38
N ILE A 404 -0.21 -2.81 33.56
CA ILE A 404 -0.86 -2.72 34.85
C ILE A 404 -0.50 -1.37 35.48
N ALA A 405 -1.52 -0.58 35.79
CA ALA A 405 -1.39 0.76 36.35
C ALA A 405 -1.93 0.81 37.79
N ASP A 406 -1.19 1.45 38.70
CA ASP A 406 -1.61 1.75 40.05
C ASP A 406 -2.10 3.22 40.14
N LEU A 407 -3.41 3.41 40.22
CA LEU A 407 -4.03 4.73 40.23
C LEU A 407 -3.85 5.46 41.57
N GLU A 408 -3.61 4.76 42.66
CA GLU A 408 -3.27 5.41 43.95
C GLU A 408 -1.99 6.23 43.82
N ARG A 409 -1.02 5.76 43.00
CA ARG A 409 0.30 6.38 42.82
C ARG A 409 0.40 7.33 41.62
N TYR A 410 -0.72 7.75 41.02
CA TYR A 410 -0.67 8.54 39.77
C TYR A 410 0.10 9.87 39.93
N LYS A 411 0.24 10.40 41.16
CA LYS A 411 1.06 11.59 41.46
C LYS A 411 2.55 11.30 41.66
N GLU A 412 2.92 10.03 41.85
CA GLU A 412 4.30 9.61 42.11
C GLU A 412 5.00 9.24 40.83
N ARG A 413 5.98 10.05 40.43
CA ARG A 413 6.73 9.79 39.19
C ARG A 413 7.58 8.52 39.32
N GLY A 414 7.49 7.62 38.32
CA GLY A 414 8.25 6.36 38.27
C GLY A 414 7.66 5.21 39.08
N CYS A 415 6.46 5.39 39.68
CA CYS A 415 5.79 4.37 40.49
C CYS A 415 4.36 4.06 40.06
N ARG A 416 3.86 4.69 38.97
CA ARG A 416 2.45 4.56 38.52
C ARG A 416 2.21 3.28 37.76
N MET A 417 3.25 2.75 37.14
CA MET A 417 3.21 1.53 36.36
C MET A 417 3.71 0.38 37.19
N GLU A 418 2.81 -0.54 37.51
CA GLU A 418 3.14 -1.78 38.23
C GLU A 418 3.82 -2.78 37.30
N TYR A 419 3.33 -2.88 36.04
CA TYR A 419 3.90 -3.76 35.04
C TYR A 419 3.67 -3.25 33.63
N ILE A 420 4.68 -3.40 32.75
CA ILE A 420 4.54 -3.27 31.31
C ILE A 420 5.34 -4.40 30.63
N GLY A 421 4.68 -5.12 29.70
CA GLY A 421 5.28 -6.28 29.05
C GLY A 421 4.69 -6.59 27.68
N LEU A 422 5.38 -7.45 26.96
CA LEU A 422 5.01 -7.94 25.64
C LEU A 422 5.25 -9.46 25.56
N ASN A 423 4.23 -10.21 25.13
CA ASN A 423 4.28 -11.67 24.99
C ASN A 423 4.71 -12.40 26.28
N GLY A 424 4.30 -11.88 27.44
CA GLY A 424 4.59 -12.45 28.76
C GLY A 424 5.95 -12.03 29.35
N GLU A 425 6.76 -11.31 28.63
CA GLU A 425 8.06 -10.78 29.11
C GLU A 425 7.95 -9.28 29.40
N ALA A 426 8.66 -8.81 30.45
CA ALA A 426 8.73 -7.39 30.74
C ALA A 426 9.49 -6.66 29.61
N ILE A 427 9.09 -5.43 29.32
CA ILE A 427 9.79 -4.57 28.35
C ILE A 427 11.26 -4.39 28.78
N ASP A 428 12.19 -4.73 27.88
CA ASP A 428 13.63 -4.54 28.05
C ASP A 428 14.03 -3.14 27.61
N ASP A 429 14.57 -2.33 28.50
CA ASP A 429 14.95 -0.95 28.29
C ASP A 429 15.96 -0.74 27.16
N SER A 430 16.79 -1.76 26.88
CA SER A 430 17.85 -1.72 25.87
C SER A 430 17.42 -2.18 24.47
N ARG A 431 16.29 -2.86 24.38
CA ARG A 431 15.75 -3.39 23.12
C ARG A 431 14.92 -2.32 22.38
N ASN A 432 14.99 -2.35 21.04
CA ASN A 432 14.08 -1.59 20.19
C ASN A 432 12.80 -2.38 19.92
N TYR A 433 11.68 -1.68 19.94
CA TYR A 433 10.36 -2.18 19.62
C TYR A 433 9.70 -1.33 18.54
N THR A 434 8.94 -1.97 17.67
CA THR A 434 8.14 -1.30 16.66
C THR A 434 6.72 -1.13 17.19
N VAL A 435 6.25 0.10 17.33
CA VAL A 435 4.94 0.46 17.85
C VAL A 435 4.05 0.96 16.73
N GLY A 436 2.94 0.26 16.47
CA GLY A 436 1.95 0.64 15.47
C GLY A 436 0.93 1.65 16.00
N MET A 437 0.64 2.70 15.24
CA MET A 437 -0.38 3.69 15.60
C MET A 437 -0.89 4.49 14.39
N THR A 438 -2.04 5.14 14.53
CA THR A 438 -2.51 6.08 13.50
C THR A 438 -1.63 7.33 13.44
N LYS A 439 -1.56 7.99 12.28
CA LYS A 439 -0.77 9.22 12.11
C LYS A 439 -1.26 10.35 13.04
N ASN A 440 -2.56 10.40 13.29
CA ASN A 440 -3.13 11.34 14.28
C ASN A 440 -2.58 11.07 15.71
N CYS A 441 -2.43 9.79 16.10
CA CYS A 441 -1.81 9.43 17.38
C CYS A 441 -0.34 9.84 17.40
N PHE A 442 0.41 9.56 16.34
CA PHE A 442 1.80 9.96 16.15
C PHE A 442 1.99 11.48 16.31
N ASN A 443 1.20 12.28 15.61
CA ASN A 443 1.27 13.73 15.66
C ASN A 443 0.96 14.31 17.06
N LYS A 444 0.20 13.57 17.86
CA LYS A 444 -0.19 13.95 19.23
C LYS A 444 0.59 13.17 20.30
N PHE A 445 1.60 12.37 19.91
CA PHE A 445 2.30 11.47 20.83
C PHE A 445 2.91 12.23 22.01
N LYS A 446 3.58 13.37 21.77
CA LYS A 446 4.11 14.22 22.84
C LYS A 446 3.05 14.64 23.85
N ARG A 447 1.82 14.92 23.39
CA ARG A 447 0.71 15.32 24.28
C ARG A 447 0.28 14.18 25.21
N TYR A 448 0.23 12.94 24.69
CA TYR A 448 -0.30 11.78 25.43
C TYR A 448 0.80 11.05 26.20
N PHE A 449 2.01 11.02 25.66
CA PHE A 449 3.10 10.19 26.13
C PHE A 449 4.35 10.98 26.57
N GLY A 450 4.30 12.31 26.50
CA GLY A 450 5.40 13.18 26.93
C GLY A 450 6.64 13.18 26.02
N VAL A 451 6.76 12.24 25.09
CA VAL A 451 7.90 12.04 24.19
C VAL A 451 7.59 12.67 22.82
N ALA A 452 8.49 13.47 22.29
CA ALA A 452 8.39 14.00 20.94
C ALA A 452 8.96 12.96 19.95
N LEU A 453 8.18 12.62 18.93
CA LEU A 453 8.63 11.74 17.85
C LEU A 453 9.02 12.57 16.62
N SER A 454 10.09 12.18 15.95
CA SER A 454 10.53 12.74 14.67
C SER A 454 10.08 11.84 13.51
N GLU A 455 9.85 12.44 12.35
CA GLU A 455 9.34 11.74 11.16
C GLU A 455 10.29 10.64 10.66
N ASP A 456 11.59 10.80 10.83
CA ASP A 456 12.62 9.82 10.45
C ASP A 456 12.56 8.50 11.24
N ARG A 457 11.81 8.48 12.36
CA ARG A 457 11.59 7.26 13.17
C ARG A 457 10.31 6.52 12.78
N ALA A 458 9.51 7.08 11.88
CA ALA A 458 8.21 6.56 11.48
C ALA A 458 8.25 6.02 10.04
N SER A 459 7.81 4.78 9.86
CA SER A 459 7.54 4.19 8.56
C SER A 459 6.05 4.27 8.26
N LEU A 460 5.68 4.88 7.13
CA LEU A 460 4.29 4.91 6.67
C LEU A 460 3.90 3.51 6.21
N MET A 461 2.87 2.94 6.82
CA MET A 461 2.39 1.59 6.52
C MET A 461 1.13 1.61 5.64
N SER A 462 0.31 2.64 5.78
CA SER A 462 -0.93 2.81 5.00
C SER A 462 -1.40 4.26 5.02
N ILE A 463 -2.16 4.61 3.99
CA ILE A 463 -2.83 5.91 3.84
C ILE A 463 -4.34 5.85 4.17
N SER A 464 -4.88 4.65 4.43
CA SER A 464 -6.31 4.43 4.72
C SER A 464 -6.54 3.29 5.70
N THR A 465 -6.51 3.58 6.99
CA THR A 465 -6.80 2.60 8.05
C THR A 465 -8.21 2.02 7.96
N PHE A 466 -9.17 2.79 7.46
CA PHE A 466 -10.55 2.31 7.28
C PHE A 466 -10.64 1.23 6.19
N SER A 467 -10.04 1.48 5.03
CA SER A 467 -10.02 0.53 3.91
C SER A 467 -9.31 -0.77 4.29
N ASP A 468 -8.19 -0.65 5.01
CA ASP A 468 -7.42 -1.80 5.47
C ASP A 468 -8.20 -2.66 6.47
N LEU A 469 -8.86 -2.03 7.44
CA LEU A 469 -9.72 -2.73 8.40
C LEU A 469 -10.89 -3.42 7.71
N ALA A 470 -11.54 -2.76 6.75
CA ALA A 470 -12.62 -3.35 5.97
C ALA A 470 -12.12 -4.57 5.18
N ARG A 471 -10.98 -4.44 4.50
CA ARG A 471 -10.37 -5.54 3.75
C ARG A 471 -9.99 -6.71 4.65
N TRP A 472 -9.34 -6.45 5.79
CA TRP A 472 -9.01 -7.48 6.76
C TRP A 472 -10.26 -8.27 7.19
N MET A 473 -11.38 -7.58 7.47
CA MET A 473 -12.66 -8.21 7.82
C MET A 473 -13.22 -9.06 6.66
N ILE A 474 -13.23 -8.53 5.44
CA ILE A 474 -13.77 -9.22 4.24
C ILE A 474 -12.97 -10.48 3.90
N THR A 475 -11.66 -10.48 4.16
CA THR A 475 -10.79 -11.62 3.84
C THR A 475 -10.85 -12.76 4.87
N LYS A 476 -11.49 -12.55 6.02
CA LYS A 476 -11.64 -13.62 7.01
C LYS A 476 -12.70 -14.63 6.59
N ASN A 477 -12.30 -15.89 6.47
CA ASN A 477 -13.20 -16.99 6.15
C ASN A 477 -13.89 -17.56 7.39
N GLU A 478 -13.38 -17.25 8.57
CA GLU A 478 -13.89 -17.69 9.86
C GLU A 478 -14.47 -16.52 10.66
N LYS A 479 -15.29 -16.84 11.69
CA LYS A 479 -15.79 -15.84 12.61
C LYS A 479 -14.65 -15.23 13.42
N ILE A 480 -14.64 -13.90 13.49
CA ILE A 480 -13.58 -13.16 14.17
C ILE A 480 -13.82 -13.21 15.69
N ALA A 481 -12.76 -13.53 16.43
CA ALA A 481 -12.76 -13.60 17.89
C ALA A 481 -11.65 -12.72 18.48
N VAL A 482 -11.88 -12.21 19.70
CA VAL A 482 -10.81 -11.62 20.52
C VAL A 482 -10.01 -12.75 21.15
N SER A 483 -8.67 -12.69 21.03
CA SER A 483 -7.78 -13.79 21.41
C SER A 483 -7.50 -13.87 22.92
N ASP A 484 -7.26 -12.74 23.57
CA ASP A 484 -6.90 -12.61 24.98
C ASP A 484 -7.45 -11.30 25.57
N LYS A 485 -7.51 -11.23 26.88
CA LYS A 485 -8.00 -10.09 27.67
C LYS A 485 -7.01 -9.75 28.79
N GLY A 486 -7.24 -8.63 29.45
CA GLY A 486 -6.40 -8.15 30.53
C GLY A 486 -5.11 -7.52 30.03
N ARG A 487 -5.20 -6.82 28.89
CA ARG A 487 -4.11 -6.08 28.29
C ARG A 487 -3.86 -4.75 29.00
N PHE A 488 -4.93 -4.17 29.56
CA PHE A 488 -4.86 -2.99 30.39
C PHE A 488 -5.66 -3.18 31.66
N GLU A 489 -4.97 -3.19 32.81
CA GLU A 489 -5.54 -3.36 34.13
C GLU A 489 -5.24 -2.14 34.99
N MET A 490 -6.25 -1.61 35.65
CA MET A 490 -6.13 -0.50 36.61
C MET A 490 -6.41 -1.00 38.01
N LEU A 491 -5.45 -0.86 38.89
CA LEU A 491 -5.60 -1.08 40.31
C LEU A 491 -6.10 0.20 40.99
N HIS A 492 -6.83 0.07 42.11
CA HIS A 492 -7.34 1.18 42.94
C HIS A 492 -8.20 2.16 42.13
N THR A 493 -9.18 1.64 41.40
CA THR A 493 -10.07 2.44 40.52
C THR A 493 -10.95 3.42 41.26
N GLU A 494 -11.13 3.28 42.60
CA GLU A 494 -11.83 4.23 43.48
C GLU A 494 -11.18 5.64 43.43
N TYR A 495 -9.95 5.78 43.03
CA TYR A 495 -9.29 7.09 42.85
C TYR A 495 -9.72 7.81 41.55
N LEU A 496 -10.48 7.17 40.66
CA LEU A 496 -11.08 7.83 39.48
C LEU A 496 -12.30 8.67 39.86
N GLU A 497 -12.96 8.38 40.97
CA GLU A 497 -14.21 9.03 41.39
C GLU A 497 -13.97 10.31 42.24
N ASN A 498 -12.74 10.62 42.59
CA ASN A 498 -12.30 11.78 43.35
C ASN A 498 -11.42 12.71 42.50
#